data_96da1c3c4e36f588ddcba791776e6508
#
_entry.id   96da1c3c4e36f588ddcba791776e6508
#
_cell.length_a   1.000
_cell.length_b   1.000
_cell.length_c   1.000
_cell.angle_alpha   90.00
_cell.angle_beta   90.00
_cell.angle_gamma   90.00
#
_symmetry.space_group_name_H-M   'P 1'
#
loop_
_entity.id
_entity.type
_entity.pdbx_description
1 polymer ?
#
loop_
_entity_poly.entity_id
_entity_poly.type
_entity_poly.pdbx_seq_one_letter_code
_entity_poly.pdbx_strand_id
1 'polypeptide(L)'
;MDSIFFGRRAFLAGGAGLAAAATGRGAAAQGAPIRIGELNSYSRMAAFCIPYRNAMQMAAEQINAAGGVMGGRRLEFIFRDDGATPGDAVRVAEELLTRENVSFIAGTFLSNVGLAVADFANQRKRLFFATEPLSDAITMAQGNRYTWRLRPSTFMQTRMLVEAARGRPQRRWAIVAPNYEYGQSAAANFKRLIGSAIPGAEVIAEQYPALGRVDAGATVGALSQARPDAIFNVLFGPDLTAFVREGNTRGLFERRFVLSLLTGEPEYMIPLGDETPEGWVVTGYPWEQVEGAEHRTFIEAYRARFNDTPRKGSLLGYVTVQVLANMLNRANSLDNEVLVDTLRDLRTDTVVGNVTMRGTDQQGSMGTWVGETTQRNGQGTMRNARYADGADFMFPEEEVRAARRA
;
A
#
# COMPACT_ATOMS: atom_id res chain seq x y z
N MET A 1 59.13 50.81 -14.86
CA MET A 1 58.94 52.24 -14.78
C MET A 1 57.76 52.44 -13.90
N ASP A 2 58.10 52.60 -12.80
CA ASP A 2 58.08 53.65 -11.75
C ASP A 2 56.77 53.60 -10.98
N SER A 3 56.78 53.07 -9.77
CA SER A 3 57.09 53.65 -8.45
C SER A 3 56.32 54.95 -8.16
N ILE A 4 55.65 55.18 -7.09
CA ILE A 4 56.12 55.50 -5.71
C ILE A 4 54.85 55.86 -4.88
N PHE A 5 54.64 55.24 -3.72
CA PHE A 5 54.74 55.69 -2.32
C PHE A 5 53.77 56.69 -1.69
N PHE A 6 53.26 56.24 -0.55
CA PHE A 6 52.98 56.93 0.76
C PHE A 6 51.81 57.92 0.98
N GLY A 7 51.13 57.66 2.07
CA GLY A 7 50.54 58.71 2.92
C GLY A 7 49.52 58.26 3.90
N ARG A 8 49.94 57.82 5.09
CA ARG A 8 49.09 57.73 6.32
C ARG A 8 48.64 59.13 6.74
N ARG A 9 47.39 59.25 7.20
CA ARG A 9 47.06 59.89 8.52
C ARG A 9 45.55 59.87 8.77
N ALA A 10 45.26 59.48 9.98
CA ALA A 10 43.96 59.44 10.67
C ALA A 10 43.30 60.82 10.80
N PHE A 11 41.94 60.82 10.89
CA PHE A 11 41.25 61.66 11.86
C PHE A 11 39.88 61.08 12.21
N LEU A 12 39.55 61.21 13.46
CA LEU A 12 38.46 60.70 14.24
C LEU A 12 37.13 61.44 14.00
N ALA A 13 36.07 60.66 14.35
CA ALA A 13 34.84 61.12 15.01
C ALA A 13 33.64 61.49 14.12
N GLY A 14 32.55 60.81 14.36
CA GLY A 14 31.21 61.14 13.91
C GLY A 14 30.29 59.97 14.01
N GLY A 15 29.81 59.59 15.20
CA GLY A 15 28.85 58.53 15.41
C GLY A 15 27.48 58.91 14.85
N ALA A 16 26.90 58.04 14.07
CA ALA A 16 25.46 57.92 13.85
C ALA A 16 25.10 56.48 13.83
N GLY A 17 24.53 56.01 14.92
CA GLY A 17 24.01 54.65 15.03
C GLY A 17 22.88 54.40 14.04
N LEU A 18 23.15 53.57 13.02
CA LEU A 18 22.12 52.89 12.27
C LEU A 18 21.78 51.62 13.04
N ALA A 19 20.72 51.69 13.84
CA ALA A 19 20.06 50.52 14.37
C ALA A 19 19.56 49.71 13.16
N ALA A 20 20.28 48.66 12.83
CA ALA A 20 19.77 47.58 11.95
C ALA A 20 18.59 46.98 12.72
N ALA A 21 17.37 47.37 12.33
CA ALA A 21 16.17 46.64 12.67
C ALA A 21 16.31 45.28 12.02
N ALA A 22 16.83 44.32 12.77
CA ALA A 22 16.66 42.93 12.48
C ALA A 22 15.15 42.70 12.53
N THR A 23 14.50 42.76 11.35
CA THR A 23 13.16 42.19 11.20
C THR A 23 13.30 40.69 11.44
N GLY A 24 13.27 40.32 12.69
CA GLY A 24 12.97 38.97 13.08
C GLY A 24 11.65 38.62 12.38
N ARG A 25 11.72 37.86 11.33
CA ARG A 25 10.56 37.10 10.91
C ARG A 25 10.18 36.29 12.13
N GLY A 26 9.16 36.74 12.81
CA GLY A 26 8.58 36.03 13.93
C GLY A 26 8.31 34.61 13.40
N ALA A 27 8.94 33.61 14.00
CA ALA A 27 8.51 32.24 13.85
C ALA A 27 7.04 32.27 14.26
N ALA A 28 6.15 32.24 13.27
CA ALA A 28 4.73 32.03 13.51
C ALA A 28 4.66 30.83 14.44
N ALA A 29 4.03 30.97 15.58
CA ALA A 29 3.90 29.90 16.56
C ALA A 29 3.28 28.71 15.81
N GLN A 30 4.10 27.73 15.45
CA GLN A 30 3.63 26.53 14.78
C GLN A 30 2.60 25.91 15.72
N GLY A 31 1.35 25.76 15.28
CA GLY A 31 0.32 25.10 16.06
C GLY A 31 0.81 23.71 16.52
N ALA A 32 0.20 23.16 17.56
CA ALA A 32 0.55 21.83 18.05
C ALA A 32 0.59 20.81 16.91
N PRO A 33 1.51 19.84 16.92
CA PRO A 33 1.63 18.84 15.88
C PRO A 33 0.31 18.06 15.71
N ILE A 34 0.05 17.61 14.50
CA ILE A 34 -1.09 16.73 14.20
C ILE A 34 -0.64 15.30 14.44
N ARG A 35 -1.16 14.69 15.50
CA ARG A 35 -0.85 13.32 15.88
C ARG A 35 -1.80 12.35 15.16
N ILE A 36 -1.23 11.40 14.44
CA ILE A 36 -1.95 10.38 13.67
C ILE A 36 -1.52 9.02 14.22
N GLY A 37 -2.49 8.22 14.65
CA GLY A 37 -2.21 6.85 15.08
C GLY A 37 -2.02 5.96 13.87
N GLU A 38 -0.96 5.18 13.90
CA GLU A 38 -0.72 4.17 12.89
C GLU A 38 -0.52 2.82 13.57
N LEU A 39 -1.32 1.83 13.19
CA LEU A 39 -1.22 0.49 13.72
C LEU A 39 -1.09 -0.52 12.57
N ASN A 40 -0.10 -1.42 12.71
CA ASN A 40 0.19 -2.38 11.68
C ASN A 40 0.85 -3.64 12.25
N SER A 41 0.90 -4.73 11.48
CA SER A 41 1.43 -6.03 11.92
C SER A 41 2.97 -6.07 11.89
N TYR A 42 3.65 -5.13 12.55
CA TYR A 42 5.09 -4.94 12.49
C TYR A 42 5.91 -6.17 12.90
N SER A 43 5.49 -6.87 13.94
CA SER A 43 6.20 -8.05 14.44
C SER A 43 5.97 -9.30 13.57
N ARG A 44 4.82 -9.41 12.92
CA ARG A 44 4.44 -10.61 12.17
C ARG A 44 4.65 -10.46 10.66
N MET A 45 4.52 -9.26 10.12
CA MET A 45 4.61 -8.94 8.68
C MET A 45 5.71 -7.92 8.41
N ALA A 46 6.85 -8.06 9.12
CA ALA A 46 7.96 -7.11 9.11
C ALA A 46 8.48 -6.79 7.70
N ALA A 47 8.56 -7.80 6.82
CA ALA A 47 9.07 -7.62 5.46
C ALA A 47 8.31 -6.57 4.64
N PHE A 48 7.02 -6.39 4.92
CA PHE A 48 6.17 -5.38 4.30
C PHE A 48 6.01 -4.13 5.19
N CYS A 49 5.66 -4.34 6.46
CA CYS A 49 5.26 -3.25 7.36
C CYS A 49 6.43 -2.35 7.78
N ILE A 50 7.67 -2.87 7.86
CA ILE A 50 8.83 -2.02 8.19
C ILE A 50 9.18 -1.06 7.05
N PRO A 51 9.34 -1.50 5.78
CA PRO A 51 9.48 -0.58 4.65
C PRO A 51 8.36 0.45 4.52
N TYR A 52 7.11 0.05 4.80
CA TYR A 52 5.95 0.94 4.86
C TYR A 52 6.13 2.04 5.90
N ARG A 53 6.41 1.68 7.16
CA ARG A 53 6.67 2.65 8.24
C ARG A 53 7.81 3.61 7.91
N ASN A 54 8.91 3.07 7.39
CA ASN A 54 10.08 3.85 7.01
C ASN A 54 9.71 4.95 5.99
N ALA A 55 8.96 4.59 4.96
CA ALA A 55 8.53 5.55 3.95
C ALA A 55 7.51 6.56 4.46
N MET A 56 6.60 6.17 5.37
CA MET A 56 5.72 7.11 6.06
C MET A 56 6.49 8.16 6.86
N GLN A 57 7.49 7.73 7.62
CA GLN A 57 8.35 8.64 8.38
C GLN A 57 9.10 9.60 7.46
N MET A 58 9.69 9.08 6.37
CA MET A 58 10.39 9.91 5.39
C MET A 58 9.47 10.95 4.76
N ALA A 59 8.27 10.55 4.32
CA ALA A 59 7.30 11.46 3.72
C ALA A 59 6.84 12.55 4.71
N ALA A 60 6.54 12.17 5.96
CA ALA A 60 6.15 13.11 6.98
C ALA A 60 7.25 14.15 7.28
N GLU A 61 8.51 13.71 7.34
CA GLU A 61 9.65 14.62 7.54
C GLU A 61 9.84 15.57 6.36
N GLN A 62 9.70 15.09 5.11
CA GLN A 62 9.77 15.92 3.92
C GLN A 62 8.67 16.98 3.92
N ILE A 63 7.42 16.60 4.23
CA ILE A 63 6.30 17.54 4.34
C ILE A 63 6.54 18.54 5.47
N ASN A 64 7.01 18.09 6.62
CA ASN A 64 7.33 18.95 7.75
C ASN A 64 8.45 19.94 7.42
N ALA A 65 9.48 19.51 6.68
CA ALA A 65 10.56 20.39 6.22
C ALA A 65 10.08 21.40 5.17
N ALA A 66 9.10 21.03 4.35
CA ALA A 66 8.47 21.92 3.37
C ALA A 66 7.47 22.92 3.97
N GLY A 67 7.29 22.94 5.29
CA GLY A 67 6.41 23.88 5.99
C GLY A 67 5.19 23.26 6.65
N GLY A 68 5.07 21.93 6.64
CA GLY A 68 3.99 21.23 7.31
C GLY A 68 2.65 21.30 6.58
N VAL A 69 1.57 21.10 7.31
CA VAL A 69 0.18 21.13 6.83
C VAL A 69 -0.66 22.11 7.64
N MET A 70 -1.86 22.46 7.16
CA MET A 70 -2.81 23.33 7.87
C MET A 70 -2.15 24.63 8.41
N GLY A 71 -1.39 25.32 7.56
CA GLY A 71 -0.75 26.58 7.95
C GLY A 71 0.51 26.43 8.79
N GLY A 72 1.21 25.32 8.71
CA GLY A 72 2.54 25.15 9.33
C GLY A 72 2.60 24.11 10.44
N ARG A 73 1.53 23.36 10.70
CA ARG A 73 1.51 22.28 11.70
C ARG A 73 2.29 21.06 11.20
N ARG A 74 3.06 20.46 12.09
CA ARG A 74 3.84 19.25 11.76
C ARG A 74 2.96 18.01 11.83
N LEU A 75 3.25 17.03 10.96
CA LEU A 75 2.73 15.66 11.06
C LEU A 75 3.57 14.86 12.05
N GLU A 76 2.92 14.14 12.95
CA GLU A 76 3.52 13.21 13.90
C GLU A 76 2.78 11.88 13.84
N PHE A 77 3.44 10.80 13.39
CA PHE A 77 2.87 9.46 13.38
C PHE A 77 3.27 8.69 14.63
N ILE A 78 2.29 8.12 15.32
CA ILE A 78 2.46 7.26 16.49
C ILE A 78 2.25 5.82 16.04
N PHE A 79 3.35 5.10 15.81
CA PHE A 79 3.34 3.72 15.32
C PHE A 79 3.14 2.72 16.45
N ARG A 80 2.24 1.74 16.26
CA ARG A 80 1.97 0.65 17.20
C ARG A 80 1.83 -0.67 16.46
N ASP A 81 2.27 -1.76 17.10
CA ASP A 81 2.09 -3.11 16.59
C ASP A 81 0.68 -3.61 16.96
N ASP A 82 -0.05 -4.12 15.98
CA ASP A 82 -1.39 -4.69 16.14
C ASP A 82 -1.36 -6.20 16.49
N GLY A 83 -0.17 -6.79 16.60
CA GLY A 83 0.01 -8.20 16.90
C GLY A 83 -0.53 -9.17 15.85
N ALA A 84 -1.00 -8.66 14.71
CA ALA A 84 -1.68 -9.40 13.63
C ALA A 84 -2.97 -10.11 14.12
N THR A 85 -3.62 -9.59 15.16
CA THR A 85 -4.89 -10.14 15.67
C THR A 85 -5.96 -9.04 15.79
N PRO A 86 -7.24 -9.33 15.47
CA PRO A 86 -8.32 -8.35 15.58
C PRO A 86 -8.47 -7.77 17.00
N GLY A 87 -8.36 -8.61 18.04
CA GLY A 87 -8.54 -8.17 19.43
C GLY A 87 -7.44 -7.22 19.90
N ASP A 88 -6.18 -7.53 19.59
CA ASP A 88 -5.05 -6.63 19.91
C ASP A 88 -5.13 -5.33 19.13
N ALA A 89 -5.49 -5.39 17.85
CA ALA A 89 -5.64 -4.20 17.01
C ALA A 89 -6.69 -3.23 17.57
N VAL A 90 -7.85 -3.72 17.98
CA VAL A 90 -8.90 -2.88 18.60
C VAL A 90 -8.41 -2.27 19.91
N ARG A 91 -7.73 -3.04 20.76
CA ARG A 91 -7.12 -2.53 22.01
C ARG A 91 -6.10 -1.43 21.72
N VAL A 92 -5.22 -1.64 20.74
CA VAL A 92 -4.20 -0.66 20.32
C VAL A 92 -4.85 0.59 19.73
N ALA A 93 -5.89 0.45 18.91
CA ALA A 93 -6.65 1.57 18.36
C ALA A 93 -7.29 2.42 19.48
N GLU A 94 -7.87 1.78 20.50
CA GLU A 94 -8.41 2.48 21.68
C GLU A 94 -7.31 3.24 22.45
N GLU A 95 -6.13 2.63 22.66
CA GLU A 95 -5.00 3.27 23.32
C GLU A 95 -4.49 4.48 22.52
N LEU A 96 -4.40 4.38 21.20
CA LEU A 96 -4.03 5.50 20.34
C LEU A 96 -4.99 6.68 20.48
N LEU A 97 -6.30 6.42 20.50
CA LEU A 97 -7.31 7.48 20.64
C LEU A 97 -7.36 8.10 22.03
N THR A 98 -7.24 7.29 23.09
CA THR A 98 -7.50 7.74 24.47
C THR A 98 -6.25 8.19 25.23
N ARG A 99 -5.12 7.50 25.02
CA ARG A 99 -3.86 7.81 25.74
C ARG A 99 -2.93 8.70 24.92
N GLU A 100 -2.83 8.41 23.63
CA GLU A 100 -1.95 9.16 22.72
C GLU A 100 -2.66 10.38 22.12
N ASN A 101 -3.98 10.50 22.28
CA ASN A 101 -4.80 11.60 21.77
C ASN A 101 -4.58 11.86 20.27
N VAL A 102 -4.51 10.80 19.47
CA VAL A 102 -4.39 10.94 18.03
C VAL A 102 -5.70 11.47 17.42
N SER A 103 -5.58 12.22 16.34
CA SER A 103 -6.74 12.83 15.66
C SER A 103 -7.59 11.78 14.92
N PHE A 104 -6.93 10.80 14.32
CA PHE A 104 -7.54 9.68 13.60
C PHE A 104 -6.53 8.53 13.46
N ILE A 105 -6.97 7.43 12.84
CA ILE A 105 -6.18 6.20 12.75
C ILE A 105 -5.91 5.86 11.29
N ALA A 106 -4.70 5.35 11.01
CA ALA A 106 -4.32 4.79 9.70
C ALA A 106 -3.71 3.40 9.87
N GLY A 107 -3.65 2.65 8.80
CA GLY A 107 -2.90 1.37 8.79
C GLY A 107 -3.75 0.17 8.46
N THR A 108 -3.42 -0.83 9.09
CA THR A 108 -3.51 -2.28 9.15
C THR A 108 -3.06 -3.00 7.88
N PHE A 109 -2.50 -4.21 8.08
CA PHE A 109 -2.08 -5.08 6.99
C PHE A 109 -3.11 -6.19 6.70
N LEU A 110 -3.45 -7.00 7.71
CA LEU A 110 -4.34 -8.13 7.53
C LEU A 110 -5.81 -7.70 7.40
N SER A 111 -6.55 -8.31 6.48
CA SER A 111 -7.93 -7.91 6.17
C SER A 111 -8.89 -8.13 7.33
N ASN A 112 -8.78 -9.23 8.09
CA ASN A 112 -9.58 -9.47 9.28
C ASN A 112 -9.29 -8.47 10.41
N VAL A 113 -8.04 -8.02 10.53
CA VAL A 113 -7.64 -6.94 11.44
C VAL A 113 -8.23 -5.61 10.98
N GLY A 114 -8.11 -5.30 9.68
CA GLY A 114 -8.69 -4.09 9.09
C GLY A 114 -10.20 -3.99 9.28
N LEU A 115 -10.93 -5.10 9.15
CA LEU A 115 -12.38 -5.15 9.40
C LEU A 115 -12.72 -4.84 10.86
N ALA A 116 -11.98 -5.39 11.81
CA ALA A 116 -12.21 -5.12 13.23
C ALA A 116 -11.94 -3.66 13.60
N VAL A 117 -10.86 -3.08 13.04
CA VAL A 117 -10.53 -1.65 13.25
C VAL A 117 -11.56 -0.76 12.54
N ALA A 118 -12.06 -1.15 11.36
CA ALA A 118 -13.11 -0.42 10.66
C ALA A 118 -14.42 -0.34 11.46
N ASP A 119 -14.84 -1.45 12.05
CA ASP A 119 -16.01 -1.49 12.93
C ASP A 119 -15.80 -0.65 14.19
N PHE A 120 -14.65 -0.78 14.83
CA PHE A 120 -14.26 0.05 15.99
C PHE A 120 -14.27 1.54 15.66
N ALA A 121 -13.68 1.95 14.53
CA ALA A 121 -13.62 3.33 14.10
C ALA A 121 -15.02 3.91 13.82
N ASN A 122 -15.90 3.10 13.23
CA ASN A 122 -17.29 3.45 12.99
C ASN A 122 -18.06 3.69 14.32
N GLN A 123 -17.90 2.80 15.29
CA GLN A 123 -18.51 2.94 16.62
C GLN A 123 -18.02 4.20 17.35
N ARG A 124 -16.75 4.54 17.19
CA ARG A 124 -16.11 5.72 17.79
C ARG A 124 -16.29 7.01 16.96
N LYS A 125 -16.88 6.92 15.77
CA LYS A 125 -16.98 8.03 14.80
C LYS A 125 -15.62 8.68 14.53
N ARG A 126 -14.59 7.85 14.27
CA ARG A 126 -13.22 8.27 13.99
C ARG A 126 -12.82 7.80 12.60
N LEU A 127 -12.15 8.66 11.86
CA LEU A 127 -11.59 8.27 10.57
C LEU A 127 -10.58 7.13 10.76
N PHE A 128 -10.79 6.06 10.02
CA PHE A 128 -9.81 5.00 9.78
C PHE A 128 -9.41 5.01 8.31
N PHE A 129 -8.15 5.35 8.05
CA PHE A 129 -7.58 5.30 6.71
C PHE A 129 -6.89 3.96 6.52
N ALA A 130 -7.64 2.98 6.00
CA ALA A 130 -7.17 1.62 5.74
C ALA A 130 -6.19 1.63 4.56
N THR A 131 -4.92 1.34 4.82
CA THR A 131 -3.87 1.51 3.82
C THR A 131 -3.61 0.26 3.01
N GLU A 132 -3.60 -0.91 3.63
CA GLU A 132 -3.12 -2.15 3.03
C GLU A 132 -4.12 -3.30 3.01
N PRO A 133 -5.15 -3.38 3.87
CA PRO A 133 -6.03 -4.54 3.91
C PRO A 133 -6.88 -4.61 2.64
N LEU A 134 -6.95 -5.81 2.02
CA LEU A 134 -7.41 -5.96 0.64
C LEU A 134 -8.84 -6.48 0.50
N SER A 135 -9.43 -7.11 1.54
CA SER A 135 -10.76 -7.68 1.42
C SER A 135 -11.79 -6.66 0.96
N ASP A 136 -12.65 -7.06 0.03
CA ASP A 136 -13.72 -6.21 -0.47
C ASP A 136 -14.72 -5.81 0.62
N ALA A 137 -14.91 -6.65 1.65
CA ALA A 137 -15.84 -6.40 2.73
C ALA A 137 -15.61 -5.04 3.41
N ILE A 138 -14.36 -4.56 3.46
CA ILE A 138 -13.97 -3.29 4.11
C ILE A 138 -14.72 -2.09 3.52
N THR A 139 -14.93 -2.06 2.21
CA THR A 139 -15.59 -0.95 1.52
C THR A 139 -16.92 -1.35 0.87
N MET A 140 -17.28 -2.63 0.90
CA MET A 140 -18.52 -3.17 0.37
C MET A 140 -19.51 -3.50 1.51
N ALA A 141 -19.73 -4.77 1.83
CA ALA A 141 -20.77 -5.21 2.78
C ALA A 141 -20.61 -4.66 4.21
N GLN A 142 -19.35 -4.43 4.65
CA GLN A 142 -19.05 -3.83 5.95
C GLN A 142 -18.55 -2.39 5.84
N GLY A 143 -18.66 -1.82 4.64
CA GLY A 143 -18.28 -0.43 4.38
C GLY A 143 -19.10 0.55 5.23
N ASN A 144 -18.40 1.51 5.82
CA ASN A 144 -19.02 2.52 6.68
C ASN A 144 -18.44 3.92 6.39
N ARG A 145 -19.10 4.96 6.89
CA ARG A 145 -18.75 6.36 6.64
C ARG A 145 -17.31 6.72 7.03
N TYR A 146 -16.77 6.10 8.08
CA TYR A 146 -15.50 6.49 8.69
C TYR A 146 -14.31 5.69 8.18
N THR A 147 -14.51 4.67 7.33
CA THR A 147 -13.44 3.83 6.79
C THR A 147 -13.19 4.14 5.32
N TRP A 148 -11.96 4.52 5.00
CA TRP A 148 -11.48 4.82 3.65
C TRP A 148 -10.28 3.94 3.31
N ARG A 149 -10.28 3.32 2.14
CA ARG A 149 -9.19 2.42 1.72
C ARG A 149 -8.38 2.98 0.56
N LEU A 150 -7.05 2.90 0.67
CA LEU A 150 -6.13 3.38 -0.37
C LEU A 150 -5.83 2.32 -1.43
N ARG A 151 -5.33 1.15 -1.00
CA ARG A 151 -4.81 0.07 -1.86
C ARG A 151 -5.93 -0.58 -2.67
N PRO A 152 -5.66 -1.04 -3.93
CA PRO A 152 -6.64 -1.78 -4.73
C PRO A 152 -7.14 -3.03 -4.00
N SER A 153 -8.46 -3.24 -4.02
CA SER A 153 -9.12 -4.38 -3.37
C SER A 153 -8.78 -5.73 -4.01
N THR A 154 -9.20 -6.82 -3.34
CA THR A 154 -9.13 -8.17 -3.92
C THR A 154 -9.89 -8.26 -5.24
N PHE A 155 -11.08 -7.64 -5.35
CA PHE A 155 -11.82 -7.58 -6.61
C PHE A 155 -11.03 -6.85 -7.71
N MET A 156 -10.53 -5.66 -7.41
CA MET A 156 -9.78 -4.86 -8.38
C MET A 156 -8.56 -5.63 -8.91
N GLN A 157 -7.73 -6.16 -8.02
CA GLN A 157 -6.52 -6.88 -8.42
C GLN A 157 -6.83 -8.21 -9.11
N THR A 158 -7.83 -8.95 -8.67
CA THR A 158 -8.26 -10.19 -9.35
C THR A 158 -8.78 -9.88 -10.75
N ARG A 159 -9.57 -8.82 -10.91
CA ARG A 159 -10.06 -8.37 -12.22
C ARG A 159 -8.92 -7.98 -13.16
N MET A 160 -7.89 -7.28 -12.66
CA MET A 160 -6.68 -6.94 -13.44
C MET A 160 -5.99 -8.20 -13.98
N LEU A 161 -5.82 -9.24 -13.14
CA LEU A 161 -5.20 -10.50 -13.55
C LEU A 161 -6.07 -11.31 -14.52
N VAL A 162 -7.37 -11.38 -14.24
CA VAL A 162 -8.32 -12.09 -15.10
C VAL A 162 -8.40 -11.45 -16.49
N GLU A 163 -8.39 -10.13 -16.57
CA GLU A 163 -8.31 -9.42 -17.86
C GLU A 163 -6.99 -9.70 -18.61
N ALA A 164 -5.87 -9.78 -17.89
CA ALA A 164 -4.59 -10.16 -18.49
C ALA A 164 -4.56 -11.61 -19.00
N ALA A 165 -5.45 -12.47 -18.49
CA ALA A 165 -5.60 -13.85 -18.96
C ALA A 165 -6.64 -14.02 -20.07
N ARG A 166 -7.30 -12.94 -20.50
CA ARG A 166 -8.34 -13.00 -21.53
C ARG A 166 -7.86 -13.71 -22.80
N GLY A 167 -8.68 -14.64 -23.31
CA GLY A 167 -8.38 -15.40 -24.52
C GLY A 167 -7.38 -16.54 -24.34
N ARG A 168 -6.90 -16.79 -23.14
CA ARG A 168 -6.04 -17.96 -22.86
C ARG A 168 -6.80 -19.27 -23.04
N PRO A 169 -6.13 -20.37 -23.46
CA PRO A 169 -6.79 -21.66 -23.73
C PRO A 169 -7.10 -22.48 -22.47
N GLN A 170 -6.50 -22.15 -21.32
CA GLN A 170 -6.65 -22.91 -20.08
C GLN A 170 -8.09 -22.86 -19.58
N ARG A 171 -8.68 -24.03 -19.29
CA ARG A 171 -10.07 -24.14 -18.81
C ARG A 171 -10.17 -24.69 -17.39
N ARG A 172 -9.27 -25.59 -17.02
CA ARG A 172 -9.29 -26.27 -15.71
C ARG A 172 -8.38 -25.52 -14.73
N TRP A 173 -8.97 -24.80 -13.80
CA TRP A 173 -8.25 -23.98 -12.85
C TRP A 173 -8.21 -24.61 -11.47
N ALA A 174 -7.09 -24.44 -10.76
CA ALA A 174 -7.02 -24.68 -9.33
C ALA A 174 -6.76 -23.37 -8.61
N ILE A 175 -7.27 -23.26 -7.39
CA ILE A 175 -7.04 -22.11 -6.49
C ILE A 175 -6.17 -22.58 -5.32
N VAL A 176 -5.18 -21.76 -4.94
CA VAL A 176 -4.50 -21.86 -3.66
C VAL A 176 -4.52 -20.49 -2.98
N ALA A 177 -5.13 -20.41 -1.81
CA ALA A 177 -5.34 -19.16 -1.09
C ALA A 177 -5.22 -19.38 0.44
N PRO A 178 -4.66 -18.42 1.19
CA PRO A 178 -4.58 -18.56 2.64
C PRO A 178 -6.00 -18.55 3.26
N ASN A 179 -6.23 -19.44 4.23
CA ASN A 179 -7.54 -19.61 4.86
C ASN A 179 -7.84 -18.47 5.86
N TYR A 180 -8.06 -17.28 5.33
CA TYR A 180 -8.60 -16.13 6.07
C TYR A 180 -9.25 -15.14 5.10
N GLU A 181 -9.79 -14.03 5.61
CA GLU A 181 -10.63 -13.07 4.90
C GLU A 181 -10.10 -12.65 3.50
N TYR A 182 -8.82 -12.26 3.40
CA TYR A 182 -8.21 -11.88 2.12
C TYR A 182 -8.23 -13.03 1.09
N GLY A 183 -7.82 -14.22 1.51
CA GLY A 183 -7.75 -15.38 0.62
C GLY A 183 -9.13 -15.82 0.13
N GLN A 184 -10.12 -15.80 1.02
CA GLN A 184 -11.51 -16.13 0.70
C GLN A 184 -12.13 -15.10 -0.24
N SER A 185 -11.90 -13.80 0.01
CA SER A 185 -12.34 -12.71 -0.85
C SER A 185 -11.74 -12.81 -2.26
N ALA A 186 -10.44 -13.05 -2.37
CA ALA A 186 -9.77 -13.20 -3.68
C ALA A 186 -10.26 -14.43 -4.45
N ALA A 187 -10.42 -15.58 -3.78
CA ALA A 187 -10.93 -16.81 -4.40
C ALA A 187 -12.38 -16.64 -4.89
N ALA A 188 -13.23 -15.99 -4.12
CA ALA A 188 -14.61 -15.68 -4.52
C ALA A 188 -14.64 -14.79 -5.77
N ASN A 189 -13.82 -13.74 -5.82
CA ASN A 189 -13.69 -12.87 -6.98
C ASN A 189 -13.17 -13.61 -8.21
N PHE A 190 -12.18 -14.47 -8.04
CA PHE A 190 -11.67 -15.25 -9.15
C PHE A 190 -12.77 -16.17 -9.75
N LYS A 191 -13.48 -16.90 -8.91
CA LYS A 191 -14.62 -17.77 -9.35
C LYS A 191 -15.72 -16.96 -10.06
N ARG A 192 -15.99 -15.76 -9.58
CA ARG A 192 -16.97 -14.85 -10.19
C ARG A 192 -16.53 -14.35 -11.56
N LEU A 193 -15.24 -14.04 -11.75
CA LEU A 193 -14.74 -13.28 -12.90
C LEU A 193 -14.22 -14.18 -14.04
N ILE A 194 -13.65 -15.34 -13.71
CA ILE A 194 -12.89 -16.13 -14.69
C ILE A 194 -13.71 -16.57 -15.89
N GLY A 195 -14.96 -16.96 -15.69
CA GLY A 195 -15.84 -17.42 -16.77
C GLY A 195 -16.16 -16.34 -17.81
N SER A 196 -16.15 -15.05 -17.43
CA SER A 196 -16.36 -13.93 -18.36
C SER A 196 -15.16 -13.62 -19.23
N ALA A 197 -13.96 -13.90 -18.75
CA ALA A 197 -12.71 -13.69 -19.50
C ALA A 197 -12.32 -14.91 -20.33
N ILE A 198 -12.61 -16.11 -19.83
CA ILE A 198 -12.29 -17.40 -20.45
C ILE A 198 -13.55 -18.27 -20.45
N PRO A 199 -14.35 -18.23 -21.51
CA PRO A 199 -15.57 -19.06 -21.60
C PRO A 199 -15.27 -20.56 -21.42
N GLY A 200 -16.04 -21.21 -20.54
CA GLY A 200 -15.84 -22.63 -20.19
C GLY A 200 -14.73 -22.87 -19.16
N ALA A 201 -14.16 -21.82 -18.57
CA ALA A 201 -13.25 -21.98 -17.42
C ALA A 201 -14.03 -22.47 -16.20
N GLU A 202 -13.45 -23.45 -15.50
CA GLU A 202 -13.99 -24.03 -14.27
C GLU A 202 -12.91 -24.17 -13.19
N VAL A 203 -13.28 -24.00 -11.95
CA VAL A 203 -12.41 -24.27 -10.79
C VAL A 203 -12.63 -25.72 -10.36
N ILE A 204 -11.61 -26.57 -10.57
CA ILE A 204 -11.69 -28.02 -10.34
C ILE A 204 -11.07 -28.44 -9.00
N ALA A 205 -10.28 -27.57 -8.37
CA ALA A 205 -9.66 -27.83 -7.06
C ALA A 205 -9.40 -26.53 -6.32
N GLU A 206 -9.53 -26.58 -5.00
CA GLU A 206 -9.26 -25.45 -4.12
C GLU A 206 -8.45 -25.93 -2.91
N GLN A 207 -7.39 -25.18 -2.55
CA GLN A 207 -6.56 -25.44 -1.38
C GLN A 207 -6.51 -24.17 -0.51
N TYR A 208 -6.86 -24.33 0.76
CA TYR A 208 -6.90 -23.24 1.72
C TYR A 208 -6.02 -23.53 2.94
N PRO A 209 -4.68 -23.46 2.80
CA PRO A 209 -3.80 -23.64 3.96
C PRO A 209 -3.99 -22.52 4.99
N ALA A 210 -3.78 -22.82 6.25
CA ALA A 210 -3.80 -21.81 7.30
C ALA A 210 -2.67 -20.79 7.09
N LEU A 211 -2.95 -19.50 7.28
CA LEU A 211 -2.00 -18.41 7.12
C LEU A 211 -0.75 -18.61 7.99
N GLY A 212 0.42 -18.53 7.38
CA GLY A 212 1.72 -18.71 8.02
C GLY A 212 2.05 -20.16 8.38
N ARG A 213 1.28 -21.14 7.85
CA ARG A 213 1.41 -22.56 8.17
C ARG A 213 1.14 -23.47 6.98
N VAL A 214 1.53 -23.06 5.78
CA VAL A 214 1.35 -23.88 4.59
C VAL A 214 2.12 -25.19 4.74
N ASP A 215 1.43 -26.33 4.61
CA ASP A 215 2.06 -27.60 4.25
C ASP A 215 2.25 -27.62 2.74
N ALA A 216 3.44 -27.20 2.30
CA ALA A 216 3.73 -27.07 0.89
C ALA A 216 3.69 -28.43 0.18
N GLY A 217 4.16 -29.51 0.84
CA GLY A 217 4.15 -30.84 0.29
C GLY A 217 2.75 -31.38 0.02
N ALA A 218 1.84 -31.26 1.01
CA ALA A 218 0.44 -31.65 0.89
C ALA A 218 -0.29 -30.77 -0.14
N THR A 219 -0.08 -29.45 -0.12
CA THR A 219 -0.72 -28.50 -1.04
C THR A 219 -0.31 -28.74 -2.49
N VAL A 220 0.99 -28.87 -2.76
CA VAL A 220 1.52 -29.17 -4.11
C VAL A 220 1.07 -30.54 -4.58
N GLY A 221 1.07 -31.55 -3.68
CA GLY A 221 0.58 -32.90 -3.98
C GLY A 221 -0.89 -32.91 -4.43
N ALA A 222 -1.77 -32.24 -3.69
CA ALA A 222 -3.19 -32.14 -4.00
C ALA A 222 -3.43 -31.43 -5.35
N LEU A 223 -2.74 -30.32 -5.62
CA LEU A 223 -2.83 -29.61 -6.88
C LEU A 223 -2.31 -30.44 -8.05
N SER A 224 -1.22 -31.19 -7.85
CA SER A 224 -0.68 -32.10 -8.88
C SER A 224 -1.64 -33.24 -9.23
N GLN A 225 -2.32 -33.83 -8.22
CA GLN A 225 -3.33 -34.85 -8.43
C GLN A 225 -4.57 -34.36 -9.17
N ALA A 226 -4.99 -33.12 -8.92
CA ALA A 226 -6.13 -32.49 -9.59
C ALA A 226 -5.86 -32.22 -11.09
N ARG A 227 -4.61 -32.16 -11.51
CA ARG A 227 -4.16 -31.91 -12.89
C ARG A 227 -4.81 -30.67 -13.53
N PRO A 228 -4.72 -29.48 -12.94
CA PRO A 228 -5.24 -28.27 -13.53
C PRO A 228 -4.38 -27.85 -14.74
N ASP A 229 -4.99 -27.10 -15.66
CA ASP A 229 -4.26 -26.43 -16.76
C ASP A 229 -3.62 -25.11 -16.26
N ALA A 230 -4.23 -24.53 -15.23
CA ALA A 230 -3.79 -23.25 -14.65
C ALA A 230 -4.05 -23.18 -13.14
N ILE A 231 -3.29 -22.31 -12.49
CA ILE A 231 -3.37 -22.08 -11.03
C ILE A 231 -3.60 -20.58 -10.77
N PHE A 232 -4.57 -20.28 -9.91
CA PHE A 232 -4.71 -18.97 -9.29
C PHE A 232 -4.12 -19.03 -7.88
N ASN A 233 -2.98 -18.36 -7.70
CA ASN A 233 -2.28 -18.30 -6.42
C ASN A 233 -2.56 -17.00 -5.69
N VAL A 234 -2.86 -17.10 -4.40
CA VAL A 234 -3.14 -15.97 -3.50
C VAL A 234 -2.21 -15.99 -2.28
N LEU A 235 -1.32 -16.98 -2.18
CA LEU A 235 -0.33 -17.05 -1.11
C LEU A 235 0.66 -15.89 -1.20
N PHE A 236 1.17 -15.45 -0.07
CA PHE A 236 2.16 -14.39 0.04
C PHE A 236 3.14 -14.68 1.20
N GLY A 237 4.22 -13.91 1.29
CA GLY A 237 5.23 -14.06 2.33
C GLY A 237 5.87 -15.44 2.37
N PRO A 238 6.19 -15.97 3.57
CA PRO A 238 6.85 -17.27 3.71
C PRO A 238 6.05 -18.43 3.13
N ASP A 239 4.71 -18.37 3.16
CA ASP A 239 3.83 -19.41 2.58
C ASP A 239 4.00 -19.48 1.05
N LEU A 240 4.11 -18.32 0.37
CA LEU A 240 4.41 -18.28 -1.05
C LEU A 240 5.79 -18.86 -1.36
N THR A 241 6.80 -18.48 -0.58
CA THR A 241 8.16 -18.99 -0.76
C THR A 241 8.22 -20.52 -0.64
N ALA A 242 7.58 -21.08 0.39
CA ALA A 242 7.52 -22.52 0.59
C ALA A 242 6.76 -23.23 -0.55
N PHE A 243 5.64 -22.65 -0.99
CA PHE A 243 4.83 -23.20 -2.09
C PHE A 243 5.60 -23.16 -3.42
N VAL A 244 6.31 -22.10 -3.72
CA VAL A 244 7.12 -21.96 -4.95
C VAL A 244 8.26 -22.99 -4.95
N ARG A 245 9.02 -23.10 -3.88
CA ARG A 245 10.13 -24.04 -3.75
C ARG A 245 9.69 -25.49 -3.94
N GLU A 246 8.67 -25.87 -3.22
CA GLU A 246 8.12 -27.23 -3.34
C GLU A 246 7.52 -27.48 -4.71
N GLY A 247 6.81 -26.50 -5.28
CA GLY A 247 6.23 -26.58 -6.61
C GLY A 247 7.29 -26.69 -7.70
N ASN A 248 8.39 -25.94 -7.61
CA ASN A 248 9.55 -26.07 -8.52
C ASN A 248 10.18 -27.45 -8.41
N THR A 249 10.43 -27.94 -7.18
CA THR A 249 11.03 -29.26 -6.94
C THR A 249 10.21 -30.40 -7.54
N ARG A 250 8.87 -30.30 -7.50
CA ARG A 250 7.97 -31.34 -8.05
C ARG A 250 7.46 -31.04 -9.45
N GLY A 251 7.95 -30.01 -10.13
CA GLY A 251 7.51 -29.65 -11.48
C GLY A 251 6.04 -29.23 -11.57
N LEU A 252 5.44 -28.73 -10.46
CA LEU A 252 4.03 -28.32 -10.43
C LEU A 252 3.72 -27.28 -11.50
N PHE A 253 4.63 -26.33 -11.70
CA PHE A 253 4.40 -25.18 -12.58
C PHE A 253 4.78 -25.45 -14.04
N GLU A 254 5.44 -26.57 -14.34
CA GLU A 254 5.75 -26.98 -15.71
C GLU A 254 4.47 -27.13 -16.52
N ARG A 255 4.39 -26.45 -17.66
CA ARG A 255 3.24 -26.45 -18.58
C ARG A 255 1.91 -25.95 -17.98
N ARG A 256 1.94 -25.30 -16.81
CA ARG A 256 0.75 -24.67 -16.21
C ARG A 256 0.85 -23.16 -16.26
N PHE A 257 -0.24 -22.54 -16.66
CA PHE A 257 -0.36 -21.10 -16.58
C PHE A 257 -0.67 -20.69 -15.13
N VAL A 258 -0.02 -19.63 -14.65
CA VAL A 258 -0.23 -19.16 -13.27
C VAL A 258 -0.61 -17.69 -13.27
N LEU A 259 -1.72 -17.37 -12.62
CA LEU A 259 -2.08 -16.04 -12.16
C LEU A 259 -1.77 -15.94 -10.68
N SER A 260 -1.09 -14.88 -10.25
CA SER A 260 -0.75 -14.76 -8.85
C SER A 260 -0.88 -13.34 -8.33
N LEU A 261 -1.69 -13.17 -7.28
CA LEU A 261 -1.78 -11.90 -6.58
C LEU A 261 -0.50 -11.64 -5.78
N LEU A 262 -0.05 -10.39 -5.79
CA LEU A 262 1.04 -9.83 -4.99
C LEU A 262 2.44 -10.41 -5.26
N THR A 263 2.58 -11.51 -5.96
CA THR A 263 3.89 -12.18 -6.17
C THR A 263 4.93 -11.26 -6.81
N GLY A 264 4.50 -10.31 -7.66
CA GLY A 264 5.40 -9.31 -8.26
C GLY A 264 5.83 -8.18 -7.32
N GLU A 265 5.50 -8.24 -6.04
CA GLU A 265 5.98 -7.27 -5.06
C GLU A 265 7.39 -7.65 -4.57
N PRO A 266 8.34 -6.70 -4.49
CA PRO A 266 9.73 -7.00 -4.09
C PRO A 266 9.84 -7.75 -2.77
N GLU A 267 8.95 -7.52 -1.82
CA GLU A 267 8.87 -8.21 -0.53
C GLU A 267 8.83 -9.74 -0.69
N TYR A 268 8.22 -10.20 -1.78
CA TYR A 268 7.99 -11.63 -2.02
C TYR A 268 8.95 -12.21 -3.05
N MET A 269 9.38 -11.40 -4.03
CA MET A 269 10.37 -11.86 -5.03
C MET A 269 11.80 -11.88 -4.50
N ILE A 270 12.19 -10.95 -3.62
CA ILE A 270 13.53 -10.90 -3.05
C ILE A 270 13.90 -12.22 -2.33
N PRO A 271 13.05 -12.79 -1.46
CA PRO A 271 13.34 -14.08 -0.81
C PRO A 271 13.39 -15.28 -1.77
N LEU A 272 12.77 -15.18 -2.94
CA LEU A 272 12.82 -16.23 -3.97
C LEU A 272 14.12 -16.16 -4.79
N GLY A 273 14.62 -14.96 -5.05
CA GLY A 273 15.84 -14.79 -5.84
C GLY A 273 15.78 -15.51 -7.19
N ASP A 274 16.73 -16.43 -7.41
CA ASP A 274 16.82 -17.28 -8.60
C ASP A 274 15.80 -18.43 -8.63
N GLU A 275 15.06 -18.66 -7.54
CA GLU A 275 13.93 -19.58 -7.50
C GLU A 275 12.61 -18.96 -7.99
N THR A 276 12.61 -17.65 -8.31
CA THR A 276 11.44 -16.95 -8.86
C THR A 276 10.94 -17.66 -10.12
N PRO A 277 9.66 -18.11 -10.15
CA PRO A 277 9.12 -18.78 -11.33
C PRO A 277 9.10 -17.85 -12.54
N GLU A 278 9.36 -18.38 -13.71
CA GLU A 278 9.35 -17.61 -14.95
C GLU A 278 7.94 -17.57 -15.56
N GLY A 279 7.50 -16.38 -15.96
CA GLY A 279 6.28 -16.20 -16.76
C GLY A 279 4.95 -16.30 -16.01
N TRP A 280 4.95 -16.25 -14.66
CA TRP A 280 3.69 -16.09 -13.93
C TRP A 280 3.13 -14.68 -14.18
N VAL A 281 1.86 -14.57 -14.48
CA VAL A 281 1.20 -13.25 -14.57
C VAL A 281 0.80 -12.80 -13.17
N VAL A 282 1.32 -11.66 -12.75
CA VAL A 282 1.27 -11.22 -11.36
C VAL A 282 0.85 -9.76 -11.21
N THR A 283 0.26 -9.42 -10.07
CA THR A 283 0.26 -8.03 -9.60
C THR A 283 1.54 -7.78 -8.80
N GLY A 284 2.09 -6.55 -8.89
CA GLY A 284 3.36 -6.25 -8.23
C GLY A 284 3.79 -4.79 -8.29
N TYR A 285 5.10 -4.60 -8.08
CA TYR A 285 5.74 -3.30 -8.11
C TYR A 285 7.17 -3.39 -8.69
N PRO A 286 7.34 -3.23 -10.00
CA PRO A 286 8.64 -3.25 -10.68
C PRO A 286 9.35 -1.90 -10.52
N TRP A 287 9.74 -1.55 -9.31
CA TRP A 287 10.23 -0.22 -8.91
C TRP A 287 11.30 0.37 -9.82
N GLU A 288 12.18 -0.48 -10.40
CA GLU A 288 13.23 -0.07 -11.33
C GLU A 288 12.71 0.39 -12.70
N GLN A 289 11.49 -0.01 -13.04
CA GLN A 289 10.89 0.20 -14.37
C GLN A 289 9.80 1.27 -14.34
N VAL A 290 9.48 1.80 -13.17
CA VAL A 290 8.45 2.83 -13.03
C VAL A 290 8.99 4.17 -13.48
N GLU A 291 8.35 4.73 -14.50
CA GLU A 291 8.70 6.02 -15.07
C GLU A 291 8.07 7.17 -14.26
N GLY A 292 8.63 8.37 -14.40
CA GLY A 292 8.16 9.58 -13.72
C GLY A 292 9.23 10.22 -12.84
N ALA A 293 9.28 11.55 -12.82
CA ALA A 293 10.28 12.30 -12.06
C ALA A 293 10.04 12.17 -10.55
N GLU A 294 8.80 12.28 -10.12
CA GLU A 294 8.39 12.18 -8.72
C GLU A 294 8.71 10.79 -8.16
N HIS A 295 8.46 9.74 -8.96
CA HIS A 295 8.77 8.37 -8.55
C HIS A 295 10.28 8.15 -8.43
N ARG A 296 11.08 8.64 -9.37
CA ARG A 296 12.56 8.57 -9.28
C ARG A 296 13.08 9.30 -8.04
N THR A 297 12.57 10.50 -7.77
CA THR A 297 12.93 11.27 -6.56
C THR A 297 12.60 10.49 -5.28
N PHE A 298 11.44 9.83 -5.24
CA PHE A 298 11.09 8.95 -4.10
C PHE A 298 12.08 7.79 -3.94
N ILE A 299 12.43 7.09 -5.03
CA ILE A 299 13.41 5.98 -5.00
C ILE A 299 14.77 6.45 -4.48
N GLU A 300 15.27 7.56 -5.04
CA GLU A 300 16.57 8.14 -4.68
C GLU A 300 16.60 8.54 -3.19
N ALA A 301 15.56 9.22 -2.72
CA ALA A 301 15.44 9.63 -1.32
C ALA A 301 15.36 8.42 -0.38
N TYR A 302 14.58 7.40 -0.74
CA TYR A 302 14.46 6.18 0.06
C TYR A 302 15.80 5.44 0.17
N ARG A 303 16.48 5.24 -0.96
CA ARG A 303 17.79 4.56 -1.00
C ARG A 303 18.86 5.33 -0.23
N ALA A 304 18.91 6.65 -0.39
CA ALA A 304 19.87 7.49 0.33
C ALA A 304 19.67 7.43 1.86
N ARG A 305 18.43 7.32 2.31
CA ARG A 305 18.10 7.34 3.74
C ARG A 305 18.26 5.98 4.41
N PHE A 306 17.80 4.90 3.76
CA PHE A 306 17.68 3.58 4.39
C PHE A 306 18.74 2.57 3.89
N ASN A 307 19.55 2.95 2.89
CA ASN A 307 20.49 2.05 2.21
C ASN A 307 19.83 0.73 1.78
N ASP A 308 18.57 0.81 1.37
CA ASP A 308 17.73 -0.31 0.94
C ASP A 308 16.92 0.09 -0.29
N THR A 309 16.41 -0.90 -1.02
CA THR A 309 15.55 -0.65 -2.18
C THR A 309 14.10 -0.47 -1.73
N PRO A 310 13.35 0.46 -2.36
CA PRO A 310 11.95 0.62 -2.05
C PRO A 310 11.16 -0.63 -2.44
N ARG A 311 10.18 -0.97 -1.61
CA ARG A 311 9.28 -2.10 -1.78
C ARG A 311 7.85 -1.61 -1.96
N LYS A 312 6.89 -2.50 -2.19
CA LYS A 312 5.48 -2.10 -2.30
C LYS A 312 4.98 -1.42 -1.03
N GLY A 313 5.39 -1.93 0.14
CA GLY A 313 5.12 -1.27 1.42
C GLY A 313 5.66 0.15 1.47
N SER A 314 6.90 0.38 1.04
CA SER A 314 7.48 1.73 0.98
C SER A 314 6.65 2.68 0.12
N LEU A 315 6.25 2.22 -1.06
CA LEU A 315 5.40 3.01 -1.96
C LEU A 315 4.06 3.38 -1.29
N LEU A 316 3.40 2.40 -0.67
CA LEU A 316 2.11 2.62 0.00
C LEU A 316 2.23 3.57 1.19
N GLY A 317 3.27 3.43 2.01
CA GLY A 317 3.50 4.33 3.13
C GLY A 317 3.70 5.77 2.67
N TYR A 318 4.47 5.97 1.61
CA TYR A 318 4.72 7.30 1.04
C TYR A 318 3.43 7.93 0.48
N VAL A 319 2.69 7.20 -0.35
CA VAL A 319 1.42 7.65 -0.94
C VAL A 319 0.37 7.92 0.14
N THR A 320 0.31 7.10 1.19
CA THR A 320 -0.58 7.32 2.34
C THR A 320 -0.38 8.72 2.93
N VAL A 321 0.88 9.10 3.18
CA VAL A 321 1.17 10.41 3.78
C VAL A 321 0.84 11.55 2.81
N GLN A 322 1.07 11.37 1.51
CA GLN A 322 0.67 12.37 0.51
C GLN A 322 -0.85 12.60 0.50
N VAL A 323 -1.66 11.54 0.52
CA VAL A 323 -3.13 11.66 0.56
C VAL A 323 -3.60 12.29 1.87
N LEU A 324 -3.07 11.86 3.01
CA LEU A 324 -3.44 12.41 4.32
C LEU A 324 -3.05 13.89 4.47
N ALA A 325 -1.89 14.28 3.96
CA ALA A 325 -1.46 15.68 3.98
C ALA A 325 -2.36 16.57 3.11
N ASN A 326 -2.74 16.10 1.92
CA ASN A 326 -3.67 16.81 1.05
C ASN A 326 -5.06 16.92 1.71
N MET A 327 -5.56 15.83 2.31
CA MET A 327 -6.82 15.84 3.08
C MET A 327 -6.78 16.89 4.19
N LEU A 328 -5.73 16.91 5.00
CA LEU A 328 -5.59 17.85 6.12
C LEU A 328 -5.52 19.30 5.65
N ASN A 329 -4.75 19.59 4.59
CA ASN A 329 -4.68 20.92 4.01
C ASN A 329 -6.02 21.39 3.48
N ARG A 330 -6.79 20.50 2.86
CA ARG A 330 -8.08 20.84 2.27
C ARG A 330 -9.17 20.97 3.32
N ALA A 331 -9.18 20.09 4.32
CA ALA A 331 -10.13 20.14 5.44
C ALA A 331 -9.90 21.35 6.35
N ASN A 332 -8.65 21.74 6.54
CA ASN A 332 -8.21 22.72 7.51
C ASN A 332 -8.89 22.53 8.89
N SER A 333 -9.15 21.29 9.27
CA SER A 333 -9.87 20.84 10.46
C SER A 333 -9.35 19.49 10.93
N LEU A 334 -9.50 19.19 12.22
CA LEU A 334 -9.29 17.85 12.80
C LEU A 334 -10.61 17.20 13.24
N ASP A 335 -11.74 17.83 12.97
CA ASP A 335 -13.04 17.22 13.16
C ASP A 335 -13.20 16.04 12.18
N ASN A 336 -13.52 14.86 12.71
CA ASN A 336 -13.58 13.64 11.92
C ASN A 336 -14.72 13.64 10.88
N GLU A 337 -15.82 14.33 11.15
CA GLU A 337 -16.90 14.50 10.16
C GLU A 337 -16.40 15.32 8.96
N VAL A 338 -15.66 16.40 9.24
CA VAL A 338 -15.04 17.24 8.19
C VAL A 338 -13.98 16.45 7.42
N LEU A 339 -13.16 15.64 8.11
CA LEU A 339 -12.13 14.83 7.45
C LEU A 339 -12.74 13.79 6.50
N VAL A 340 -13.75 13.04 6.94
CA VAL A 340 -14.41 12.02 6.09
C VAL A 340 -15.17 12.64 4.92
N ASP A 341 -15.75 13.82 5.09
CA ASP A 341 -16.38 14.54 3.98
C ASP A 341 -15.36 15.11 3.00
N THR A 342 -14.22 15.56 3.49
CA THR A 342 -13.11 16.06 2.64
C THR A 342 -12.51 14.95 1.78
N LEU A 343 -12.46 13.71 2.27
CA LEU A 343 -11.98 12.58 1.48
C LEU A 343 -12.89 12.24 0.30
N ARG A 344 -14.16 12.60 0.34
CA ARG A 344 -15.11 12.32 -0.75
C ARG A 344 -14.63 12.99 -2.04
N ASP A 345 -14.30 12.16 -3.01
CA ASP A 345 -13.80 12.53 -4.33
C ASP A 345 -12.54 13.42 -4.30
N LEU A 346 -11.77 13.33 -3.19
CA LEU A 346 -10.49 13.98 -3.05
C LEU A 346 -9.50 13.43 -4.07
N ARG A 347 -8.94 14.30 -4.88
CA ARG A 347 -7.88 14.01 -5.85
C ARG A 347 -6.55 14.46 -5.27
N THR A 348 -5.57 13.56 -5.31
CA THR A 348 -4.20 13.82 -4.83
C THR A 348 -3.19 13.40 -5.88
N ASP A 349 -2.30 14.32 -6.25
CA ASP A 349 -1.14 13.99 -7.06
C ASP A 349 -0.11 13.28 -6.19
N THR A 350 0.31 12.09 -6.62
CA THR A 350 1.19 11.22 -5.87
C THR A 350 2.34 10.72 -6.73
N VAL A 351 3.30 10.07 -6.12
CA VAL A 351 4.44 9.47 -6.85
C VAL A 351 4.06 8.36 -7.83
N VAL A 352 2.80 7.95 -7.86
CA VAL A 352 2.24 6.98 -8.84
C VAL A 352 1.19 7.61 -9.76
N GLY A 353 1.14 8.92 -9.82
CA GLY A 353 0.12 9.68 -10.52
C GLY A 353 -1.03 10.10 -9.63
N ASN A 354 -2.15 10.46 -10.24
CA ASN A 354 -3.33 10.95 -9.50
C ASN A 354 -4.10 9.82 -8.83
N VAL A 355 -4.38 9.97 -7.54
CA VAL A 355 -5.23 9.06 -6.76
C VAL A 355 -6.48 9.83 -6.33
N THR A 356 -7.64 9.29 -6.67
CA THR A 356 -8.95 9.82 -6.27
C THR A 356 -9.59 8.90 -5.24
N MET A 357 -10.06 9.46 -4.13
CA MET A 357 -10.79 8.73 -3.10
C MET A 357 -12.28 8.74 -3.45
N ARG A 358 -12.80 7.68 -4.08
CA ARG A 358 -14.17 7.64 -4.59
C ARG A 358 -15.20 7.70 -3.45
N GLY A 359 -16.11 8.65 -3.52
CA GLY A 359 -17.13 8.88 -2.48
C GLY A 359 -18.19 7.81 -2.33
N THR A 360 -18.45 7.00 -3.38
CA THR A 360 -19.50 5.97 -3.37
C THR A 360 -19.18 4.81 -2.43
N ASP A 361 -17.94 4.37 -2.39
CA ASP A 361 -17.47 3.21 -1.60
C ASP A 361 -16.24 3.49 -0.75
N GLN A 362 -15.79 4.74 -0.65
CA GLN A 362 -14.59 5.11 0.09
C GLN A 362 -13.32 4.35 -0.37
N GLN A 363 -13.28 3.96 -1.64
CA GLN A 363 -12.14 3.27 -2.26
C GLN A 363 -11.26 4.26 -3.02
N GLY A 364 -9.96 4.21 -2.77
CA GLY A 364 -8.94 4.91 -3.55
C GLY A 364 -8.76 4.31 -4.94
N SER A 365 -8.54 5.17 -5.94
CA SER A 365 -8.27 4.77 -7.32
C SER A 365 -6.83 4.35 -7.57
N MET A 366 -6.00 4.24 -6.54
CA MET A 366 -4.63 3.74 -6.71
C MET A 366 -4.66 2.40 -7.45
N GLY A 367 -3.80 2.26 -8.46
CA GLY A 367 -3.62 1.03 -9.22
C GLY A 367 -2.45 0.19 -8.71
N THR A 368 -2.08 -0.79 -9.54
CA THR A 368 -0.87 -1.59 -9.35
C THR A 368 -0.33 -2.02 -10.72
N TRP A 369 0.87 -2.58 -10.75
CA TRP A 369 1.43 -3.11 -12.01
C TRP A 369 1.00 -4.56 -12.21
N VAL A 370 0.69 -4.88 -13.44
CA VAL A 370 0.44 -6.24 -13.91
C VAL A 370 1.51 -6.58 -14.95
N GLY A 371 2.17 -7.72 -14.78
CA GLY A 371 3.24 -8.16 -15.66
C GLY A 371 3.58 -9.62 -15.41
N GLU A 372 4.70 -10.05 -15.93
CA GLU A 372 5.18 -11.43 -15.80
C GLU A 372 6.38 -11.50 -14.87
N THR A 373 6.46 -12.52 -14.03
CA THR A 373 7.68 -12.78 -13.25
C THR A 373 8.82 -13.20 -14.16
N THR A 374 10.03 -12.76 -13.83
CA THR A 374 11.27 -13.15 -14.49
C THR A 374 12.43 -13.01 -13.51
N GLN A 375 13.59 -13.46 -13.94
CA GLN A 375 14.83 -13.34 -13.20
C GLN A 375 15.80 -12.41 -13.93
N ARG A 376 16.52 -11.60 -13.17
CA ARG A 376 17.65 -10.81 -13.68
C ARG A 376 18.79 -10.82 -12.66
N ASN A 377 19.95 -11.31 -13.08
CA ASN A 377 21.15 -11.39 -12.22
C ASN A 377 20.90 -12.13 -10.89
N GLY A 378 20.16 -13.24 -10.92
CA GLY A 378 19.82 -14.02 -9.71
C GLY A 378 18.78 -13.39 -8.80
N GLN A 379 18.11 -12.35 -9.24
CA GLN A 379 17.03 -11.68 -8.50
C GLN A 379 15.71 -11.78 -9.23
N GLY A 380 14.66 -12.06 -8.49
CA GLY A 380 13.30 -12.03 -9.02
C GLY A 380 12.87 -10.59 -9.32
N THR A 381 12.27 -10.40 -10.49
CA THR A 381 11.71 -9.12 -10.94
C THR A 381 10.51 -9.34 -11.85
N MET A 382 9.95 -8.28 -12.39
CA MET A 382 8.88 -8.34 -13.39
C MET A 382 9.42 -7.93 -14.76
N ARG A 383 8.81 -8.48 -15.81
CA ARG A 383 8.93 -8.01 -17.20
C ARG A 383 7.54 -7.70 -17.78
N ASN A 384 7.51 -6.93 -18.86
CA ASN A 384 6.27 -6.54 -19.54
C ASN A 384 5.24 -5.90 -18.60
N ALA A 385 5.71 -5.27 -17.51
CA ALA A 385 4.85 -4.71 -16.50
C ALA A 385 4.19 -3.43 -17.00
N ARG A 386 2.87 -3.31 -16.77
CA ARG A 386 2.08 -2.13 -17.10
C ARG A 386 1.29 -1.72 -15.87
N TYR A 387 1.19 -0.41 -15.65
CA TYR A 387 0.33 0.11 -14.61
C TYR A 387 -1.14 -0.08 -15.00
N ALA A 388 -1.87 -0.78 -14.16
CA ALA A 388 -3.31 -0.93 -14.27
C ALA A 388 -3.94 0.12 -13.33
N ASP A 389 -4.54 1.15 -13.91
CA ASP A 389 -5.17 2.22 -13.14
C ASP A 389 -6.35 1.64 -12.35
N GLY A 390 -6.34 1.84 -11.04
CA GLY A 390 -7.39 1.30 -10.18
C GLY A 390 -8.78 1.81 -10.52
N ALA A 391 -8.90 3.02 -11.06
CA ALA A 391 -10.19 3.59 -11.47
C ALA A 391 -10.95 2.71 -12.47
N ASP A 392 -10.24 2.03 -13.39
CA ASP A 392 -10.83 1.16 -14.41
C ASP A 392 -11.35 -0.18 -13.85
N PHE A 393 -10.92 -0.54 -12.65
CA PHE A 393 -11.15 -1.86 -12.06
C PHE A 393 -12.04 -1.84 -10.81
N MET A 394 -12.52 -0.69 -10.37
CA MET A 394 -13.43 -0.58 -9.23
C MET A 394 -14.74 -1.34 -9.46
N PHE A 395 -15.44 -1.66 -8.39
CA PHE A 395 -16.81 -2.15 -8.47
C PHE A 395 -17.73 -1.15 -9.17
N PRO A 396 -18.69 -1.62 -9.99
CA PRO A 396 -19.78 -0.78 -10.47
C PRO A 396 -20.53 -0.15 -9.28
N GLU A 397 -20.91 1.13 -9.41
CA GLU A 397 -21.56 1.85 -8.30
C GLU A 397 -22.90 1.21 -7.86
N GLU A 398 -23.63 0.62 -8.79
CA GLU A 398 -24.87 -0.09 -8.50
C GLU A 398 -24.65 -1.30 -7.59
N GLU A 399 -23.54 -2.05 -7.79
CA GLU A 399 -23.18 -3.17 -6.94
C GLU A 399 -22.78 -2.70 -5.53
N VAL A 400 -22.02 -1.59 -5.46
CA VAL A 400 -21.68 -0.97 -4.16
C VAL A 400 -22.93 -0.62 -3.38
N ARG A 401 -23.89 0.07 -4.06
CA ARG A 401 -25.16 0.47 -3.42
C ARG A 401 -26.01 -0.73 -3.00
N ALA A 402 -26.01 -1.80 -3.77
CA ALA A 402 -26.71 -3.03 -3.42
C ALA A 402 -26.08 -3.72 -2.20
N ALA A 403 -24.74 -3.89 -2.19
CA ALA A 403 -24.02 -4.53 -1.09
C ALA A 403 -24.13 -3.78 0.25
N ARG A 404 -24.30 -2.46 0.22
CA ARG A 404 -24.40 -1.62 1.44
C ARG A 404 -25.83 -1.45 1.97
N ARG A 405 -26.85 -1.93 1.24
CA ARG A 405 -28.24 -1.94 1.69
C ARG A 405 -28.66 -3.27 2.31
N ALA A 406 -27.89 -4.32 2.04
CA ALA A 406 -28.12 -5.66 2.56
C ALA A 406 -27.58 -5.80 3.99
#